data_e253856c7a3738a25311a3f2be6a1e48
#
_entry.id   e253856c7a3738a25311a3f2be6a1e48
#
_cell.length_a   1.000
_cell.length_b   1.000
_cell.length_c   1.000
_cell.angle_alpha   90.00
_cell.angle_beta   90.00
_cell.angle_gamma   90.00
#
_symmetry.space_group_name_H-M   'P 1'
#
loop_
_entity.id
_entity.type
_entity.pdbx_description
1 polymer ?
#
loop_
_entity_poly.entity_id
_entity_poly.type
_entity_poly.pdbx_seq_one_letter_code
_entity_poly.pdbx_strand_id
1 'polypeptide(L)'
;MWTPETQTKFYRLLVENDFFEGAESKTPALSARDRINRIPKALGLITLPIIGLSEAGKELLESENNQEEILLRQLLKFQLPSPYHPLGKVATDYNVKPYLEILRLIYDLDGLTFDELHIFGMQLVNFERYDEIVAKIRKFRIHKEQNKGKYKEFKQKVFYDEARAIYEDEIATGDIKTRESKTTTVKAFLDKKIRNLRDYSDAVVRHLRTTGIINATAIGKTLTIAPERRKDVEYILASVSRTPVFLNDVTAYQNYLFNPAIPKLLTDDRDKIIDKLKADFGVTPSASLSLNQLKDLLKKKIEERKEGRIAAKVKELKDYKLYSDIDSTFDTMTDSYEPSLFFEWNTWRAMTMLNGGDIKANLKFDDEGNPMNTALGNMADIVCNYGDFDVTVEVTMARGQLQFKMEGEPVPRHIGKHKEETHKPTYCFFIAPTINPATVAHFYSLYVSNVEMYGGKCCIIPLTLDTFRKMLKSAVEAPVRPTPANIQKLFDTSKRYAKECLLNDETETDWYNRITETASNWLAEPSAPYGSVSMAAEPHTPYSSPI
;
A
#
# COMPACT_ATOMS: atom_id res chain seq x y z
N MET A 1 31.20 14.84 -7.46
CA MET A 1 31.27 13.41 -7.85
C MET A 1 30.59 12.55 -6.82
N TRP A 2 30.02 11.43 -7.21
CA TRP A 2 29.31 10.48 -6.33
C TRP A 2 30.29 9.57 -5.58
N THR A 3 31.00 10.15 -4.60
CA THR A 3 32.01 9.50 -3.76
C THR A 3 31.42 9.07 -2.41
N PRO A 4 32.08 8.17 -1.65
CA PRO A 4 31.60 7.79 -0.30
C PRO A 4 31.34 8.98 0.62
N GLU A 5 32.11 10.04 0.51
CA GLU A 5 31.92 11.27 1.29
C GLU A 5 30.61 11.98 0.89
N THR A 6 30.38 12.19 -0.43
CA THR A 6 29.13 12.82 -0.90
C THR A 6 27.91 11.93 -0.69
N GLN A 7 28.06 10.60 -0.73
CA GLN A 7 27.02 9.64 -0.37
C GLN A 7 26.62 9.78 1.11
N THR A 8 27.59 9.92 2.00
CA THR A 8 27.32 10.13 3.43
C THR A 8 26.62 11.47 3.69
N LYS A 9 27.04 12.55 3.02
CA LYS A 9 26.37 13.86 3.09
C LYS A 9 24.92 13.76 2.61
N PHE A 10 24.67 13.09 1.48
CA PHE A 10 23.33 12.89 0.94
C PHE A 10 22.45 12.07 1.89
N TYR A 11 23.00 11.02 2.53
CA TYR A 11 22.28 10.26 3.54
C TYR A 11 21.83 11.14 4.72
N ARG A 12 22.72 12.00 5.22
CA ARG A 12 22.39 12.93 6.30
C ARG A 12 21.29 13.89 5.90
N LEU A 13 21.32 14.45 4.69
CA LEU A 13 20.25 15.31 4.17
C LEU A 13 18.90 14.58 4.11
N LEU A 14 18.89 13.28 3.76
CA LEU A 14 17.65 12.49 3.77
C LEU A 14 17.10 12.30 5.19
N VAL A 15 17.98 12.10 6.19
CA VAL A 15 17.59 11.99 7.60
C VAL A 15 17.10 13.33 8.15
N GLU A 16 17.82 14.42 7.87
CA GLU A 16 17.49 15.78 8.33
C GLU A 16 16.16 16.32 7.76
N ASN A 17 15.72 15.79 6.61
CA ASN A 17 14.48 16.21 5.95
C ASN A 17 13.38 15.14 6.02
N ASP A 18 13.45 14.23 6.97
CA ASP A 18 12.45 13.17 7.22
C ASP A 18 12.13 12.26 6.01
N PHE A 19 13.00 12.23 4.98
CA PHE A 19 12.90 11.29 3.87
C PHE A 19 13.40 9.87 4.22
N PHE A 20 13.85 9.68 5.43
CA PHE A 20 14.36 8.41 5.93
C PHE A 20 13.72 8.04 7.26
N GLU A 21 12.75 7.17 7.21
CA GLU A 21 12.13 6.55 8.38
C GLU A 21 12.91 5.29 8.77
N GLY A 22 13.34 5.19 10.02
CA GLY A 22 13.98 4.01 10.57
C GLY A 22 15.27 4.26 11.34
N ALA A 23 15.86 3.19 11.88
CA ALA A 23 17.12 3.28 12.61
C ALA A 23 18.27 3.73 11.70
N GLU A 24 19.12 4.59 12.22
CA GLU A 24 20.28 5.11 11.50
C GLU A 24 21.14 3.97 10.93
N SER A 25 21.51 4.09 9.67
CA SER A 25 22.28 3.05 8.99
C SER A 25 23.71 2.98 9.52
N LYS A 26 24.19 1.77 9.84
CA LYS A 26 25.60 1.53 10.18
C LYS A 26 26.56 1.83 9.02
N THR A 27 26.04 1.94 7.79
CA THR A 27 26.80 2.20 6.58
C THR A 27 26.11 3.27 5.72
N PRO A 28 26.11 4.54 6.14
CA PRO A 28 25.37 5.63 5.50
C PRO A 28 25.66 5.78 3.99
N ALA A 29 26.95 5.76 3.61
CA ALA A 29 27.37 5.86 2.21
C ALA A 29 26.79 4.73 1.35
N LEU A 30 26.78 3.49 1.85
CA LEU A 30 26.21 2.35 1.13
C LEU A 30 24.68 2.48 0.99
N SER A 31 24.00 2.91 2.04
CA SER A 31 22.55 3.15 2.01
C SER A 31 22.17 4.21 1.00
N ALA A 32 22.89 5.33 0.96
CA ALA A 32 22.69 6.38 -0.05
C ALA A 32 22.97 5.87 -1.47
N ARG A 33 24.08 5.16 -1.65
CA ARG A 33 24.45 4.59 -2.96
C ARG A 33 23.37 3.64 -3.47
N ASP A 34 22.85 2.77 -2.64
CA ASP A 34 21.82 1.81 -3.05
C ASP A 34 20.51 2.52 -3.46
N ARG A 35 20.10 3.58 -2.77
CA ARG A 35 18.92 4.37 -3.14
C ARG A 35 19.06 5.04 -4.50
N ILE A 36 20.22 5.63 -4.79
CA ILE A 36 20.48 6.34 -6.04
C ILE A 36 20.75 5.38 -7.21
N ASN A 37 21.54 4.32 -6.99
CA ASN A 37 21.97 3.45 -8.08
C ASN A 37 20.90 2.44 -8.51
N ARG A 38 19.98 2.04 -7.64
CA ARG A 38 18.99 1.01 -7.96
C ARG A 38 17.99 1.50 -9.01
N ILE A 39 17.08 2.37 -8.63
CA ILE A 39 16.01 2.83 -9.52
C ILE A 39 16.36 4.13 -10.23
N PRO A 40 16.76 5.22 -9.55
CA PRO A 40 16.98 6.48 -10.25
C PRO A 40 18.03 6.38 -11.35
N LYS A 41 19.16 5.70 -11.09
CA LYS A 41 20.19 5.46 -12.11
C LYS A 41 19.73 4.44 -13.15
N ALA A 42 19.20 3.28 -12.70
CA ALA A 42 18.85 2.17 -13.60
C ALA A 42 17.76 2.56 -14.60
N LEU A 43 16.82 3.42 -14.21
CA LEU A 43 15.81 3.99 -15.09
C LEU A 43 16.27 5.27 -15.82
N GLY A 44 17.53 5.70 -15.63
CA GLY A 44 18.06 6.87 -16.33
C GLY A 44 17.46 8.21 -15.91
N LEU A 45 16.96 8.31 -14.68
CA LEU A 45 16.42 9.56 -14.14
C LEU A 45 17.52 10.51 -13.64
N ILE A 46 18.70 9.95 -13.35
CA ILE A 46 19.87 10.70 -12.88
C ILE A 46 21.13 10.36 -13.67
N THR A 47 22.06 11.29 -13.69
CA THR A 47 23.41 11.13 -14.25
C THR A 47 24.42 10.82 -13.15
N LEU A 48 25.43 10.01 -13.46
CA LEU A 48 26.61 9.71 -12.63
C LEU A 48 27.84 9.60 -13.52
N PRO A 49 29.05 9.87 -13.08
CA PRO A 49 29.51 10.12 -11.68
C PRO A 49 29.28 11.54 -11.17
N ILE A 50 28.94 12.48 -12.05
CA ILE A 50 28.47 13.81 -11.62
C ILE A 50 26.98 13.66 -11.40
N ILE A 51 26.55 13.80 -10.12
CA ILE A 51 25.15 13.67 -9.79
C ILE A 51 24.36 14.84 -10.37
N GLY A 52 23.31 14.54 -11.08
CA GLY A 52 22.41 15.50 -11.70
C GLY A 52 21.15 14.79 -12.21
N LEU A 53 20.14 15.55 -12.57
CA LEU A 53 18.95 15.02 -13.24
C LEU A 53 19.25 14.86 -14.74
N SER A 54 18.82 13.74 -15.33
CA SER A 54 18.71 13.59 -16.77
C SER A 54 17.53 14.42 -17.32
N GLU A 55 17.36 14.48 -18.64
CA GLU A 55 16.15 15.07 -19.24
C GLU A 55 14.89 14.36 -18.76
N ALA A 56 14.88 13.02 -18.75
CA ALA A 56 13.76 12.23 -18.22
C ALA A 56 13.52 12.48 -16.72
N GLY A 57 14.59 12.68 -15.94
CA GLY A 57 14.48 12.99 -14.53
C GLY A 57 13.93 14.39 -14.26
N LYS A 58 14.32 15.38 -15.07
CA LYS A 58 13.75 16.75 -14.98
C LYS A 58 12.28 16.74 -15.34
N GLU A 59 11.93 16.14 -16.47
CA GLU A 59 10.55 16.09 -16.92
C GLU A 59 9.64 15.32 -15.95
N LEU A 60 10.13 14.28 -15.30
CA LEU A 60 9.40 13.56 -14.27
C LEU A 60 9.06 14.45 -13.06
N LEU A 61 9.94 15.38 -12.67
CA LEU A 61 9.74 16.28 -11.54
C LEU A 61 8.93 17.53 -11.90
N GLU A 62 9.10 18.05 -13.11
CA GLU A 62 8.48 19.30 -13.57
C GLU A 62 7.06 19.08 -14.12
N SER A 63 6.75 17.88 -14.57
CA SER A 63 5.48 17.54 -15.22
C SER A 63 4.50 16.93 -14.23
N GLU A 64 3.66 17.73 -13.60
CA GLU A 64 2.60 17.24 -12.69
C GLU A 64 1.63 16.26 -13.39
N ASN A 65 1.47 16.39 -14.70
CA ASN A 65 0.44 15.66 -15.46
C ASN A 65 0.96 14.46 -16.27
N ASN A 66 2.27 14.28 -16.45
CA ASN A 66 2.85 13.23 -17.33
C ASN A 66 3.73 12.21 -16.60
N GLN A 67 3.77 12.22 -15.28
CA GLN A 67 4.66 11.36 -14.51
C GLN A 67 4.46 9.87 -14.82
N GLU A 68 3.24 9.42 -14.98
CA GLU A 68 2.90 8.03 -15.30
C GLU A 68 3.44 7.62 -16.68
N GLU A 69 3.29 8.47 -17.70
CA GLU A 69 3.80 8.20 -19.06
C GLU A 69 5.33 8.20 -19.09
N ILE A 70 5.98 9.16 -18.41
CA ILE A 70 7.44 9.24 -18.34
C ILE A 70 7.97 7.98 -17.64
N LEU A 71 7.41 7.62 -16.51
CA LEU A 71 7.81 6.41 -15.80
C LEU A 71 7.60 5.14 -16.64
N LEU A 72 6.46 5.03 -17.34
CA LEU A 72 6.18 3.92 -18.24
C LEU A 72 7.25 3.80 -19.34
N ARG A 73 7.63 4.92 -19.99
CA ARG A 73 8.70 4.91 -20.99
C ARG A 73 10.03 4.44 -20.41
N GLN A 74 10.37 4.88 -19.21
CA GLN A 74 11.61 4.46 -18.54
C GLN A 74 11.58 2.95 -18.20
N LEU A 75 10.45 2.42 -17.73
CA LEU A 75 10.28 0.98 -17.49
C LEU A 75 10.41 0.17 -18.79
N LEU A 76 9.81 0.64 -19.88
CA LEU A 76 9.89 -0.04 -21.20
C LEU A 76 11.31 -0.01 -21.81
N LYS A 77 12.16 0.94 -21.40
CA LYS A 77 13.57 1.04 -21.82
C LYS A 77 14.51 0.22 -20.94
N PHE A 78 14.09 -0.09 -19.70
CA PHE A 78 14.91 -0.87 -18.80
C PHE A 78 15.18 -2.25 -19.38
N GLN A 79 16.46 -2.62 -19.44
CA GLN A 79 16.91 -3.87 -20.04
C GLN A 79 18.04 -4.53 -19.25
N LEU A 80 18.18 -5.82 -19.44
CA LEU A 80 19.29 -6.62 -18.93
C LEU A 80 19.86 -7.46 -20.08
N PRO A 81 21.20 -7.41 -20.32
CA PRO A 81 22.17 -6.59 -19.62
C PRO A 81 22.03 -5.10 -19.93
N SER A 82 22.43 -4.25 -18.99
CA SER A 82 22.42 -2.80 -19.15
C SER A 82 23.86 -2.26 -19.15
N PRO A 83 24.30 -1.59 -20.21
CA PRO A 83 25.64 -0.96 -20.25
C PRO A 83 25.82 0.12 -19.17
N TYR A 84 24.73 0.78 -18.78
CA TYR A 84 24.75 1.83 -17.76
C TYR A 84 24.73 1.29 -16.33
N HIS A 85 24.28 0.06 -16.14
CA HIS A 85 24.25 -0.64 -14.86
C HIS A 85 24.70 -2.09 -15.07
N PRO A 86 26.01 -2.33 -15.27
CA PRO A 86 26.51 -3.65 -15.61
C PRO A 86 26.21 -4.64 -14.50
N LEU A 87 25.64 -5.77 -14.87
CA LEU A 87 25.53 -6.94 -14.03
C LEU A 87 26.95 -7.54 -13.90
N GLY A 88 27.33 -7.95 -12.69
CA GLY A 88 28.64 -8.60 -12.49
C GLY A 88 28.78 -9.90 -13.30
N LYS A 89 29.87 -10.63 -13.13
CA LYS A 89 30.29 -11.81 -13.92
C LYS A 89 29.26 -12.96 -14.05
N VAL A 90 28.15 -12.93 -13.30
CA VAL A 90 27.19 -14.04 -13.17
C VAL A 90 26.04 -14.01 -14.20
N ALA A 91 25.99 -13.04 -15.10
CA ALA A 91 24.80 -12.79 -15.91
C ALA A 91 25.04 -12.97 -17.42
N THR A 92 25.49 -14.14 -17.86
CA THR A 92 25.76 -14.42 -19.29
C THR A 92 24.48 -14.63 -20.12
N ASP A 93 23.37 -15.02 -19.50
CA ASP A 93 22.13 -15.40 -20.20
C ASP A 93 21.06 -14.31 -20.26
N TYR A 94 21.32 -13.13 -19.69
CA TYR A 94 20.35 -12.05 -19.72
C TYR A 94 20.23 -11.44 -21.12
N ASN A 95 19.01 -11.48 -21.66
CA ASN A 95 18.62 -10.85 -22.93
C ASN A 95 17.14 -10.46 -22.86
N VAL A 96 16.81 -9.40 -22.08
CA VAL A 96 15.40 -9.12 -21.75
C VAL A 96 15.16 -7.65 -21.44
N LYS A 97 13.94 -7.20 -21.72
CA LYS A 97 13.32 -5.98 -21.16
C LYS A 97 12.24 -6.42 -20.16
N PRO A 98 12.58 -6.55 -18.87
CA PRO A 98 11.74 -7.28 -17.90
C PRO A 98 10.32 -6.75 -17.79
N TYR A 99 10.13 -5.41 -17.72
CA TYR A 99 8.80 -4.83 -17.61
C TYR A 99 7.94 -5.04 -18.85
N LEU A 100 8.53 -4.99 -20.04
CA LEU A 100 7.86 -5.27 -21.31
C LEU A 100 7.39 -6.73 -21.36
N GLU A 101 8.26 -7.67 -20.96
CA GLU A 101 7.95 -9.09 -20.99
C GLU A 101 6.89 -9.47 -19.94
N ILE A 102 6.94 -8.88 -18.75
CA ILE A 102 5.91 -9.10 -17.73
C ILE A 102 4.57 -8.51 -18.16
N LEU A 103 4.59 -7.32 -18.78
CA LEU A 103 3.36 -6.73 -19.34
C LEU A 103 2.75 -7.65 -20.42
N ARG A 104 3.59 -8.27 -21.26
CA ARG A 104 3.17 -9.28 -22.24
C ARG A 104 2.58 -10.51 -21.57
N LEU A 105 3.20 -11.06 -20.52
CA LEU A 105 2.66 -12.18 -19.77
C LEU A 105 1.27 -11.88 -19.20
N ILE A 106 1.08 -10.69 -18.63
CA ILE A 106 -0.21 -10.26 -18.07
C ILE A 106 -1.27 -10.17 -19.20
N TYR A 107 -0.89 -9.65 -20.37
CA TYR A 107 -1.79 -9.49 -21.50
C TYR A 107 -2.16 -10.84 -22.14
N ASP A 108 -1.16 -11.69 -22.49
CA ASP A 108 -1.36 -12.94 -23.23
C ASP A 108 -2.02 -14.04 -22.37
N LEU A 109 -1.87 -13.98 -21.05
CA LEU A 109 -2.45 -14.93 -20.11
C LEU A 109 -3.79 -14.46 -19.52
N ASP A 110 -4.30 -13.31 -19.97
CA ASP A 110 -5.49 -12.65 -19.45
C ASP A 110 -5.46 -12.50 -17.92
N GLY A 111 -4.30 -12.08 -17.43
CA GLY A 111 -3.95 -11.90 -16.03
C GLY A 111 -2.85 -12.85 -15.55
N LEU A 112 -2.14 -12.40 -14.53
CA LEU A 112 -1.01 -13.10 -13.93
C LEU A 112 -1.11 -13.01 -12.40
N THR A 113 -1.15 -14.16 -11.72
CA THR A 113 -1.16 -14.13 -10.25
C THR A 113 0.20 -13.76 -9.71
N PHE A 114 0.24 -13.19 -8.49
CA PHE A 114 1.50 -12.87 -7.84
C PHE A 114 2.40 -14.11 -7.63
N ASP A 115 1.80 -15.27 -7.33
CA ASP A 115 2.54 -16.54 -7.22
C ASP A 115 3.16 -16.96 -8.56
N GLU A 116 2.45 -16.77 -9.69
CA GLU A 116 2.96 -17.05 -11.04
C GLU A 116 4.08 -16.09 -11.44
N LEU A 117 3.92 -14.79 -11.14
CA LEU A 117 4.98 -13.81 -11.32
C LEU A 117 6.22 -14.16 -10.50
N HIS A 118 6.02 -14.49 -9.22
CA HIS A 118 7.07 -14.78 -8.25
C HIS A 118 7.97 -15.92 -8.71
N ILE A 119 7.40 -17.06 -9.13
CA ILE A 119 8.24 -18.22 -9.41
C ILE A 119 8.54 -18.42 -10.90
N PHE A 120 7.67 -18.00 -11.79
CA PHE A 120 7.86 -18.18 -13.24
C PHE A 120 8.22 -16.88 -13.95
N GLY A 121 7.50 -15.78 -13.70
CA GLY A 121 7.76 -14.51 -14.36
C GLY A 121 9.17 -13.99 -14.10
N MET A 122 9.70 -14.20 -12.88
CA MET A 122 11.07 -13.83 -12.53
C MET A 122 12.16 -14.70 -13.18
N GLN A 123 11.80 -15.85 -13.78
CA GLN A 123 12.72 -16.67 -14.57
C GLN A 123 12.90 -16.16 -16.01
N LEU A 124 12.07 -15.23 -16.46
CA LEU A 124 12.13 -14.70 -17.81
C LEU A 124 13.28 -13.70 -17.95
N VAL A 125 14.50 -14.22 -17.93
CA VAL A 125 15.76 -13.45 -18.07
C VAL A 125 16.22 -13.32 -19.52
N ASN A 126 15.65 -14.12 -20.42
CA ASN A 126 15.83 -14.06 -21.88
C ASN A 126 14.47 -14.13 -22.56
N PHE A 127 14.13 -13.12 -23.39
CA PHE A 127 12.83 -13.05 -24.06
C PHE A 127 12.57 -14.20 -25.05
N GLU A 128 13.60 -14.88 -25.52
CA GLU A 128 13.48 -16.04 -26.40
C GLU A 128 12.86 -17.26 -25.68
N ARG A 129 12.95 -17.29 -24.34
CA ARG A 129 12.35 -18.33 -23.50
C ARG A 129 10.89 -18.04 -23.10
N TYR A 130 10.27 -17.06 -23.71
CA TYR A 130 8.92 -16.62 -23.37
C TYR A 130 7.90 -17.77 -23.40
N ASP A 131 7.88 -18.53 -24.49
CA ASP A 131 6.90 -19.63 -24.68
C ASP A 131 7.11 -20.76 -23.64
N GLU A 132 8.34 -21.01 -23.22
CA GLU A 132 8.65 -21.94 -22.12
C GLU A 132 7.99 -21.47 -20.82
N ILE A 133 8.14 -20.19 -20.49
CA ILE A 133 7.55 -19.62 -19.26
C ILE A 133 6.03 -19.64 -19.30
N VAL A 134 5.42 -19.30 -20.44
CA VAL A 134 3.97 -19.41 -20.65
C VAL A 134 3.48 -20.84 -20.45
N ALA A 135 4.21 -21.83 -20.99
CA ALA A 135 3.86 -23.25 -20.82
C ALA A 135 3.95 -23.68 -19.35
N LYS A 136 4.98 -23.26 -18.60
CA LYS A 136 5.13 -23.51 -17.16
C LYS A 136 3.95 -22.93 -16.37
N ILE A 137 3.55 -21.67 -16.65
CA ILE A 137 2.43 -21.02 -15.97
C ILE A 137 1.11 -21.76 -16.26
N ARG A 138 0.83 -22.11 -17.51
CA ARG A 138 -0.37 -22.87 -17.87
C ARG A 138 -0.43 -24.23 -17.17
N LYS A 139 0.70 -24.95 -17.13
CA LYS A 139 0.82 -26.21 -16.40
C LYS A 139 0.57 -26.04 -14.91
N PHE A 140 1.14 -24.99 -14.31
CA PHE A 140 0.90 -24.67 -12.91
C PHE A 140 -0.57 -24.41 -12.61
N ARG A 141 -1.28 -23.66 -13.48
CA ARG A 141 -2.73 -23.40 -13.37
C ARG A 141 -3.55 -24.69 -13.35
N ILE A 142 -3.25 -25.62 -14.25
CA ILE A 142 -3.93 -26.94 -14.31
C ILE A 142 -3.73 -27.71 -12.99
N HIS A 143 -2.48 -27.81 -12.53
CA HIS A 143 -2.18 -28.54 -11.30
C HIS A 143 -2.72 -27.84 -10.04
N LYS A 144 -2.78 -26.51 -10.03
CA LYS A 144 -3.41 -25.74 -8.94
C LYS A 144 -4.88 -26.12 -8.77
N GLU A 145 -5.63 -26.23 -9.86
CA GLU A 145 -7.03 -26.64 -9.83
C GLU A 145 -7.21 -28.06 -9.24
N GLN A 146 -6.30 -28.98 -9.59
CA GLN A 146 -6.30 -30.35 -9.06
C GLN A 146 -5.93 -30.43 -7.55
N ASN A 147 -5.27 -29.41 -7.02
CA ASN A 147 -4.75 -29.37 -5.65
C ASN A 147 -5.41 -28.30 -4.76
N LYS A 148 -6.64 -27.84 -5.08
CA LYS A 148 -7.33 -26.76 -4.34
C LYS A 148 -7.32 -26.96 -2.83
N GLY A 149 -7.60 -28.16 -2.34
CA GLY A 149 -7.62 -28.48 -0.91
C GLY A 149 -6.25 -28.49 -0.21
N LYS A 150 -5.15 -28.51 -0.97
CA LYS A 150 -3.76 -28.57 -0.46
C LYS A 150 -2.88 -27.50 -1.14
N TYR A 151 -3.46 -26.38 -1.52
CA TYR A 151 -2.76 -25.38 -2.33
C TYR A 151 -1.45 -24.90 -1.71
N LYS A 152 -1.41 -24.69 -0.40
CA LYS A 152 -0.20 -24.23 0.30
C LYS A 152 0.96 -25.20 0.16
N GLU A 153 0.71 -26.49 0.37
CA GLU A 153 1.71 -27.55 0.23
C GLU A 153 2.16 -27.72 -1.23
N PHE A 154 1.19 -27.74 -2.15
CA PHE A 154 1.45 -27.79 -3.57
C PHE A 154 2.32 -26.62 -4.04
N LYS A 155 1.95 -25.39 -3.68
CA LYS A 155 2.71 -24.18 -4.02
C LYS A 155 4.14 -24.26 -3.48
N GLN A 156 4.30 -24.60 -2.21
CA GLN A 156 5.62 -24.71 -1.59
C GLN A 156 6.50 -25.72 -2.34
N LYS A 157 5.97 -26.89 -2.67
CA LYS A 157 6.69 -27.90 -3.45
C LYS A 157 7.14 -27.36 -4.80
N VAL A 158 6.24 -26.77 -5.57
CA VAL A 158 6.57 -26.20 -6.89
C VAL A 158 7.66 -25.13 -6.78
N PHE A 159 7.58 -24.25 -5.79
CA PHE A 159 8.56 -23.18 -5.60
C PHE A 159 9.95 -23.75 -5.27
N TYR A 160 10.02 -24.79 -4.45
CA TYR A 160 11.29 -25.46 -4.16
C TYR A 160 11.86 -26.21 -5.37
N ASP A 161 11.01 -26.90 -6.14
CA ASP A 161 11.43 -27.63 -7.33
C ASP A 161 11.97 -26.67 -8.40
N GLU A 162 11.26 -25.56 -8.69
CA GLU A 162 11.71 -24.52 -9.63
C GLU A 162 12.99 -23.81 -9.13
N ALA A 163 13.05 -23.43 -7.86
CA ALA A 163 14.24 -22.79 -7.32
C ALA A 163 15.46 -23.74 -7.34
N ARG A 164 15.26 -25.03 -7.11
CA ARG A 164 16.33 -26.03 -7.20
C ARG A 164 16.85 -26.14 -8.64
N ALA A 165 15.96 -26.13 -9.63
CA ALA A 165 16.35 -26.16 -11.04
C ALA A 165 17.10 -24.89 -11.47
N ILE A 166 16.67 -23.71 -11.00
CA ILE A 166 17.35 -22.43 -11.31
C ILE A 166 18.77 -22.38 -10.76
N TYR A 167 18.99 -22.93 -9.56
CA TYR A 167 20.26 -22.85 -8.82
C TYR A 167 20.98 -24.20 -8.74
N GLU A 168 20.78 -25.07 -9.74
CA GLU A 168 21.35 -26.42 -9.77
C GLU A 168 22.89 -26.39 -9.73
N ASP A 169 23.52 -25.50 -10.49
CA ASP A 169 24.97 -25.37 -10.56
C ASP A 169 25.59 -24.91 -9.24
N GLU A 170 24.99 -23.90 -8.58
CA GLU A 170 25.45 -23.43 -7.27
C GLU A 170 25.30 -24.52 -6.20
N ILE A 171 24.23 -25.31 -6.28
CA ILE A 171 24.00 -26.43 -5.36
C ILE A 171 25.03 -27.55 -5.61
N ALA A 172 25.29 -27.90 -6.88
CA ALA A 172 26.21 -28.95 -7.28
C ALA A 172 27.67 -28.60 -6.90
N THR A 173 28.05 -27.33 -7.09
CA THR A 173 29.39 -26.84 -6.77
C THR A 173 29.58 -26.50 -5.28
N GLY A 174 28.51 -26.51 -4.48
CA GLY A 174 28.54 -26.11 -3.07
C GLY A 174 28.66 -24.61 -2.83
N ASP A 175 28.50 -23.78 -3.87
CA ASP A 175 28.48 -22.30 -3.75
C ASP A 175 27.11 -21.79 -3.30
N ILE A 176 26.70 -22.26 -2.11
CA ILE A 176 25.40 -21.95 -1.49
C ILE A 176 25.45 -20.81 -0.46
N LYS A 177 26.57 -20.07 -0.42
CA LYS A 177 26.71 -18.89 0.45
C LYS A 177 26.06 -17.68 -0.20
N THR A 178 25.20 -17.00 0.54
CA THR A 178 24.66 -15.70 0.13
C THR A 178 25.40 -14.57 0.86
N ARG A 179 25.44 -13.38 0.28
CA ARG A 179 26.08 -12.19 0.89
C ARG A 179 25.54 -11.90 2.30
N GLU A 180 24.29 -12.25 2.57
CA GLU A 180 23.56 -11.90 3.80
C GLU A 180 23.38 -13.08 4.76
N SER A 181 23.78 -14.29 4.35
CA SER A 181 23.56 -15.52 5.12
C SER A 181 24.86 -16.29 5.35
N LYS A 182 25.15 -16.59 6.61
CA LYS A 182 26.24 -17.52 6.99
C LYS A 182 25.82 -19.00 6.86
N THR A 183 24.62 -19.28 6.36
CA THR A 183 24.02 -20.61 6.31
C THR A 183 24.65 -21.44 5.21
N THR A 184 24.92 -22.69 5.51
CA THR A 184 25.60 -23.67 4.65
C THR A 184 24.68 -24.82 4.22
N THR A 185 23.36 -24.71 4.46
CA THR A 185 22.40 -25.75 4.07
C THR A 185 21.66 -25.35 2.79
N VAL A 186 21.47 -26.30 1.87
CA VAL A 186 20.71 -26.12 0.63
C VAL A 186 19.31 -25.58 0.91
N LYS A 187 18.65 -26.06 1.96
CA LYS A 187 17.31 -25.57 2.33
C LYS A 187 17.31 -24.06 2.62
N ALA A 188 18.21 -23.59 3.48
CA ALA A 188 18.27 -22.18 3.85
C ALA A 188 18.70 -21.29 2.65
N PHE A 189 19.54 -21.80 1.77
CA PHE A 189 19.90 -21.15 0.52
C PHE A 189 18.66 -20.97 -0.39
N LEU A 190 17.89 -22.05 -0.63
CA LEU A 190 16.68 -21.98 -1.45
C LEU A 190 15.62 -21.08 -0.82
N ASP A 191 15.39 -21.17 0.50
CA ASP A 191 14.46 -20.27 1.22
C ASP A 191 14.85 -18.79 1.02
N LYS A 192 16.14 -18.47 1.04
CA LYS A 192 16.60 -17.10 0.79
C LYS A 192 16.41 -16.69 -0.67
N LYS A 193 16.71 -17.55 -1.63
CA LYS A 193 16.53 -17.28 -3.06
C LYS A 193 15.06 -17.08 -3.41
N ILE A 194 14.16 -17.92 -2.90
CA ILE A 194 12.71 -17.77 -3.08
C ILE A 194 12.23 -16.45 -2.50
N ARG A 195 12.69 -16.03 -1.31
CA ARG A 195 12.37 -14.71 -0.76
C ARG A 195 12.87 -13.57 -1.64
N ASN A 196 14.08 -13.65 -2.15
CA ASN A 196 14.62 -12.62 -3.05
C ASN A 196 13.77 -12.48 -4.33
N LEU A 197 13.33 -13.60 -4.93
CA LEU A 197 12.42 -13.57 -6.07
C LEU A 197 11.09 -12.88 -5.72
N ARG A 198 10.57 -13.10 -4.51
CA ARG A 198 9.37 -12.42 -4.03
C ARG A 198 9.59 -10.90 -3.93
N ASP A 199 10.72 -10.47 -3.36
CA ASP A 199 11.05 -9.04 -3.21
C ASP A 199 11.18 -8.35 -4.58
N TYR A 200 11.75 -9.03 -5.58
CA TYR A 200 11.81 -8.52 -6.94
C TYR A 200 10.43 -8.44 -7.61
N SER A 201 9.58 -9.47 -7.41
CA SER A 201 8.21 -9.47 -7.93
C SER A 201 7.39 -8.31 -7.37
N ASP A 202 7.51 -8.09 -6.07
CA ASP A 202 6.86 -6.99 -5.38
C ASP A 202 7.31 -5.62 -5.95
N ALA A 203 8.61 -5.43 -6.16
CA ALA A 203 9.13 -4.22 -6.78
C ALA A 203 8.59 -4.02 -8.20
N VAL A 204 8.52 -5.07 -9.01
CA VAL A 204 7.98 -5.01 -10.38
C VAL A 204 6.51 -4.62 -10.38
N VAL A 205 5.71 -5.22 -9.50
CA VAL A 205 4.28 -4.90 -9.36
C VAL A 205 4.09 -3.43 -8.99
N ARG A 206 4.83 -2.95 -7.98
CA ARG A 206 4.76 -1.53 -7.56
C ARG A 206 5.11 -0.59 -8.71
N HIS A 207 6.19 -0.86 -9.43
CA HIS A 207 6.59 0.00 -10.54
C HIS A 207 5.56 0.02 -11.67
N LEU A 208 5.05 -1.13 -12.11
CA LEU A 208 4.03 -1.18 -13.16
C LEU A 208 2.72 -0.52 -12.72
N ARG A 209 2.29 -0.71 -11.47
CA ARG A 209 1.08 -0.07 -10.94
C ARG A 209 1.19 1.44 -10.88
N THR A 210 2.37 1.99 -10.54
CA THR A 210 2.60 3.45 -10.52
C THR A 210 2.39 4.10 -11.89
N THR A 211 2.45 3.32 -12.98
CA THR A 211 2.15 3.81 -14.35
C THR A 211 0.66 3.76 -14.71
N GLY A 212 -0.20 3.24 -13.84
CA GLY A 212 -1.63 3.06 -14.11
C GLY A 212 -1.95 2.08 -15.25
N ILE A 213 -0.97 1.26 -15.71
CA ILE A 213 -1.16 0.35 -16.85
C ILE A 213 -1.73 -1.01 -16.43
N ILE A 214 -1.55 -1.38 -15.17
CA ILE A 214 -2.07 -2.62 -14.60
C ILE A 214 -2.88 -2.35 -13.34
N ASN A 215 -3.88 -3.20 -13.11
CA ASN A 215 -4.64 -3.29 -11.88
C ASN A 215 -4.24 -4.56 -11.12
N ALA A 216 -4.42 -4.54 -9.80
CA ALA A 216 -4.31 -5.72 -8.95
C ALA A 216 -5.70 -6.08 -8.43
N THR A 217 -6.22 -7.23 -8.84
CA THR A 217 -7.54 -7.72 -8.44
C THR A 217 -7.44 -8.64 -7.22
N ALA A 218 -8.58 -8.83 -6.53
CA ALA A 218 -8.73 -9.80 -5.44
C ALA A 218 -7.57 -9.77 -4.44
N ILE A 219 -7.42 -8.66 -3.71
CA ILE A 219 -6.37 -8.47 -2.70
C ILE A 219 -4.95 -8.57 -3.31
N GLY A 220 -4.78 -8.04 -4.52
CA GLY A 220 -3.49 -8.05 -5.22
C GLY A 220 -3.03 -9.43 -5.70
N LYS A 221 -3.88 -10.45 -5.64
CA LYS A 221 -3.49 -11.81 -6.05
C LYS A 221 -3.39 -11.99 -7.56
N THR A 222 -4.12 -11.20 -8.34
CA THR A 222 -4.07 -11.28 -9.81
C THR A 222 -3.83 -9.89 -10.40
N LEU A 223 -2.82 -9.80 -11.24
CA LEU A 223 -2.48 -8.62 -12.01
C LEU A 223 -3.20 -8.70 -13.35
N THR A 224 -3.89 -7.65 -13.74
CA THR A 224 -4.60 -7.53 -15.01
C THR A 224 -4.23 -6.23 -15.70
N ILE A 225 -4.43 -6.15 -17.01
CA ILE A 225 -4.33 -4.86 -17.71
C ILE A 225 -5.50 -3.99 -17.27
N ALA A 226 -5.24 -2.73 -16.93
CA ALA A 226 -6.29 -1.76 -16.65
C ALA A 226 -7.18 -1.62 -17.90
N PRO A 227 -8.52 -1.75 -17.77
CA PRO A 227 -9.42 -1.79 -18.93
C PRO A 227 -9.25 -0.60 -19.87
N GLU A 228 -9.08 0.60 -19.35
CA GLU A 228 -8.86 1.82 -20.10
C GLU A 228 -7.50 1.90 -20.79
N ARG A 229 -6.54 1.04 -20.37
CA ARG A 229 -5.17 0.99 -20.90
C ARG A 229 -4.93 -0.18 -21.86
N ARG A 230 -5.95 -0.99 -22.15
CA ARG A 230 -5.80 -2.18 -23.01
C ARG A 230 -5.24 -1.84 -24.39
N LYS A 231 -5.79 -0.81 -25.04
CA LYS A 231 -5.29 -0.34 -26.36
C LYS A 231 -3.87 0.23 -26.28
N ASP A 232 -3.51 0.86 -25.15
CA ASP A 232 -2.13 1.35 -24.93
C ASP A 232 -1.17 0.17 -24.85
N VAL A 233 -1.54 -0.91 -24.14
CA VAL A 233 -0.73 -2.14 -24.07
C VAL A 233 -0.59 -2.81 -25.42
N GLU A 234 -1.67 -2.97 -26.18
CA GLU A 234 -1.64 -3.53 -27.54
C GLU A 234 -0.66 -2.75 -28.44
N TYR A 235 -0.73 -1.43 -28.38
CA TYR A 235 0.20 -0.56 -29.11
C TYR A 235 1.66 -0.76 -28.67
N ILE A 236 1.91 -0.81 -27.36
CA ILE A 236 3.26 -1.03 -26.80
C ILE A 236 3.81 -2.40 -27.24
N LEU A 237 3.03 -3.46 -27.09
CA LEU A 237 3.45 -4.81 -27.44
C LEU A 237 3.71 -5.01 -28.94
N ALA A 238 3.04 -4.23 -29.80
CA ALA A 238 3.23 -4.24 -31.25
C ALA A 238 4.41 -3.38 -31.71
N SER A 239 4.71 -2.25 -31.02
CA SER A 239 5.67 -1.24 -31.50
C SER A 239 7.00 -1.24 -30.78
N VAL A 240 7.07 -1.70 -29.52
CA VAL A 240 8.30 -1.69 -28.73
C VAL A 240 9.08 -2.98 -28.94
N SER A 241 10.33 -2.84 -29.44
CA SER A 241 11.21 -4.01 -29.62
C SER A 241 11.53 -4.71 -28.31
N ARG A 242 11.43 -6.04 -28.31
CA ARG A 242 11.81 -6.91 -27.18
C ARG A 242 13.33 -6.96 -26.95
N THR A 243 14.10 -6.80 -28.03
CA THR A 243 15.55 -6.96 -28.00
C THR A 243 16.21 -5.81 -27.24
N PRO A 244 17.11 -6.09 -26.29
CA PRO A 244 18.00 -5.09 -25.71
C PRO A 244 18.85 -4.37 -26.76
N VAL A 245 19.09 -3.08 -26.54
CA VAL A 245 19.80 -2.21 -27.52
C VAL A 245 21.08 -1.65 -26.93
N PHE A 246 22.00 -1.24 -27.79
CA PHE A 246 23.26 -0.52 -27.43
C PHE A 246 24.12 -1.27 -26.39
N LEU A 247 24.18 -2.60 -26.45
CA LEU A 247 24.84 -3.44 -25.43
C LEU A 247 26.31 -3.11 -25.20
N ASN A 248 27.01 -2.64 -26.25
CA ASN A 248 28.44 -2.31 -26.22
C ASN A 248 28.73 -0.81 -26.34
N ASP A 249 27.70 0.04 -26.28
CA ASP A 249 27.81 1.49 -26.37
C ASP A 249 27.09 2.18 -25.21
N VAL A 250 27.88 2.49 -24.17
CA VAL A 250 27.38 3.16 -22.95
C VAL A 250 26.76 4.52 -23.28
N THR A 251 27.38 5.29 -24.17
CA THR A 251 26.95 6.65 -24.52
C THR A 251 25.64 6.63 -25.30
N ALA A 252 25.54 5.78 -26.31
CA ALA A 252 24.30 5.61 -27.07
C ALA A 252 23.17 5.12 -26.16
N TYR A 253 23.46 4.16 -25.25
CA TYR A 253 22.48 3.68 -24.30
C TYR A 253 22.03 4.76 -23.29
N GLN A 254 22.96 5.59 -22.82
CA GLN A 254 22.62 6.73 -21.95
C GLN A 254 21.71 7.72 -22.67
N ASN A 255 22.05 8.11 -23.90
CA ASN A 255 21.20 9.00 -24.69
C ASN A 255 19.81 8.43 -24.94
N TYR A 256 19.72 7.12 -25.21
CA TYR A 256 18.45 6.41 -25.33
C TYR A 256 17.68 6.43 -24.01
N LEU A 257 18.34 6.13 -22.90
CA LEU A 257 17.71 6.01 -21.59
C LEU A 257 17.24 7.37 -21.05
N PHE A 258 18.01 8.45 -21.29
CA PHE A 258 17.73 9.80 -20.79
C PHE A 258 16.64 10.55 -21.57
N ASN A 259 16.31 10.08 -22.77
CA ASN A 259 15.29 10.73 -23.60
C ASN A 259 13.87 10.42 -23.11
N PRO A 260 13.09 11.41 -22.60
CA PRO A 260 11.73 11.18 -22.09
C PRO A 260 10.68 10.90 -23.18
N ALA A 261 10.99 11.18 -24.47
CA ALA A 261 10.04 11.07 -25.58
C ALA A 261 9.98 9.66 -26.21
N ILE A 262 10.85 8.73 -25.79
CA ILE A 262 10.91 7.37 -26.34
C ILE A 262 10.75 6.29 -25.25
N PRO A 263 10.18 5.11 -25.60
CA PRO A 263 9.49 4.80 -26.86
C PRO A 263 8.22 5.62 -27.04
N LYS A 264 7.75 5.76 -28.27
CA LYS A 264 6.45 6.38 -28.53
C LYS A 264 5.33 5.55 -27.92
N LEU A 265 4.37 6.23 -27.30
CA LEU A 265 3.14 5.65 -26.77
C LEU A 265 1.97 5.98 -27.70
N LEU A 266 0.84 5.31 -27.50
CA LEU A 266 -0.39 5.60 -28.24
C LEU A 266 -0.80 7.07 -28.11
N THR A 267 -0.57 7.65 -26.92
CA THR A 267 -0.86 9.04 -26.59
C THR A 267 0.05 10.08 -27.27
N ASP A 268 1.07 9.66 -28.01
CA ASP A 268 1.88 10.56 -28.85
C ASP A 268 1.32 10.73 -30.28
N ASP A 269 0.28 9.98 -30.60
CA ASP A 269 -0.44 10.03 -31.86
C ASP A 269 -1.78 10.74 -31.70
N ARG A 270 -1.92 11.90 -32.35
CA ARG A 270 -3.11 12.75 -32.26
C ARG A 270 -4.40 12.01 -32.63
N ASP A 271 -4.36 11.27 -33.73
CA ASP A 271 -5.56 10.64 -34.28
C ASP A 271 -6.00 9.49 -33.35
N LYS A 272 -5.07 8.75 -32.78
CA LYS A 272 -5.34 7.68 -31.82
C LYS A 272 -5.95 8.21 -30.51
N ILE A 273 -5.51 9.38 -30.02
CA ILE A 273 -6.16 10.00 -28.84
C ILE A 273 -7.61 10.38 -29.19
N ILE A 274 -7.82 10.99 -30.36
CA ILE A 274 -9.17 11.37 -30.81
C ILE A 274 -10.07 10.14 -30.91
N ASP A 275 -9.58 9.07 -31.50
CA ASP A 275 -10.33 7.80 -31.61
C ASP A 275 -10.63 7.20 -30.23
N LYS A 276 -9.68 7.26 -29.30
CA LYS A 276 -9.88 6.80 -27.93
C LYS A 276 -10.90 7.64 -27.18
N LEU A 277 -10.84 8.96 -27.29
CA LEU A 277 -11.83 9.88 -26.70
C LEU A 277 -13.25 9.61 -27.21
N LYS A 278 -13.39 9.38 -28.52
CA LYS A 278 -14.69 9.01 -29.12
C LYS A 278 -15.19 7.66 -28.66
N ALA A 279 -14.34 6.62 -28.76
CA ALA A 279 -14.74 5.24 -28.51
C ALA A 279 -15.01 4.97 -27.03
N ASP A 280 -14.14 5.46 -26.14
CA ASP A 280 -14.18 5.08 -24.74
C ASP A 280 -15.02 6.07 -23.90
N PHE A 281 -15.14 7.33 -24.34
CA PHE A 281 -15.79 8.40 -23.57
C PHE A 281 -16.93 9.12 -24.33
N GLY A 282 -17.16 8.80 -25.60
CA GLY A 282 -18.19 9.46 -26.43
C GLY A 282 -17.91 10.95 -26.71
N VAL A 283 -16.66 11.39 -26.52
CA VAL A 283 -16.24 12.79 -26.68
C VAL A 283 -15.65 13.01 -28.05
N THR A 284 -16.20 13.98 -28.80
CA THR A 284 -15.60 14.46 -30.07
C THR A 284 -14.84 15.75 -29.77
N PRO A 285 -13.49 15.72 -29.68
CA PRO A 285 -12.73 16.92 -29.38
C PRO A 285 -12.71 17.90 -30.54
N SER A 286 -12.51 19.20 -30.26
CA SER A 286 -12.31 20.20 -31.29
C SER A 286 -11.07 19.92 -32.13
N ALA A 287 -11.16 20.16 -33.44
CA ALA A 287 -10.01 20.02 -34.35
C ALA A 287 -8.85 20.98 -34.04
N SER A 288 -9.10 22.07 -33.33
CA SER A 288 -8.14 23.10 -32.97
C SER A 288 -7.25 22.74 -31.77
N LEU A 289 -7.59 21.68 -31.00
CA LEU A 289 -6.81 21.29 -29.82
C LEU A 289 -5.43 20.79 -30.21
N SER A 290 -4.41 21.23 -29.48
CA SER A 290 -3.04 20.70 -29.60
C SER A 290 -2.95 19.28 -29.05
N LEU A 291 -1.85 18.57 -29.33
CA LEU A 291 -1.62 17.24 -28.78
C LEU A 291 -1.64 17.23 -27.25
N ASN A 292 -1.01 18.21 -26.62
CA ASN A 292 -0.99 18.31 -25.14
C ASN A 292 -2.40 18.53 -24.57
N GLN A 293 -3.19 19.42 -25.19
CA GLN A 293 -4.58 19.64 -24.77
C GLN A 293 -5.45 18.38 -24.95
N LEU A 294 -5.18 17.57 -25.97
CA LEU A 294 -5.86 16.28 -26.13
C LEU A 294 -5.45 15.27 -25.07
N LYS A 295 -4.15 15.23 -24.70
CA LYS A 295 -3.67 14.41 -23.58
C LYS A 295 -4.32 14.81 -22.25
N ASP A 296 -4.36 16.11 -21.97
CA ASP A 296 -5.00 16.63 -20.76
C ASP A 296 -6.50 16.30 -20.73
N LEU A 297 -7.21 16.45 -21.87
CA LEU A 297 -8.61 16.07 -21.98
C LEU A 297 -8.82 14.57 -21.74
N LEU A 298 -7.99 13.71 -22.33
CA LEU A 298 -8.07 12.27 -22.12
C LEU A 298 -7.83 11.91 -20.65
N LYS A 299 -6.80 12.47 -20.02
CA LYS A 299 -6.49 12.28 -18.61
C LYS A 299 -7.66 12.71 -17.72
N LYS A 300 -8.23 13.89 -17.97
CA LYS A 300 -9.40 14.38 -17.24
C LYS A 300 -10.57 13.41 -17.35
N LYS A 301 -10.83 12.86 -18.54
CA LYS A 301 -11.92 11.89 -18.74
C LYS A 301 -11.70 10.55 -18.04
N ILE A 302 -10.45 10.08 -17.98
CA ILE A 302 -10.07 8.89 -17.21
C ILE A 302 -10.30 9.15 -15.72
N GLU A 303 -9.87 10.29 -15.19
CA GLU A 303 -10.03 10.64 -13.77
C GLU A 303 -11.51 10.82 -13.38
N GLU A 304 -12.32 11.53 -14.19
CA GLU A 304 -13.77 11.66 -13.98
C GLU A 304 -14.46 10.28 -13.90
N ARG A 305 -14.06 9.33 -14.76
CA ARG A 305 -14.59 7.95 -14.74
C ARG A 305 -14.18 7.20 -13.48
N LYS A 306 -12.93 7.33 -13.05
CA LYS A 306 -12.40 6.73 -11.84
C LYS A 306 -13.11 7.26 -10.60
N GLU A 307 -13.25 8.59 -10.48
CA GLU A 307 -14.00 9.22 -9.39
C GLU A 307 -15.44 8.72 -9.32
N GLY A 308 -16.11 8.60 -10.48
CA GLY A 308 -17.45 8.04 -10.57
C GLY A 308 -17.56 6.59 -10.07
N ARG A 309 -16.56 5.75 -10.39
CA ARG A 309 -16.49 4.35 -9.89
C ARG A 309 -16.24 4.29 -8.39
N ILE A 310 -15.33 5.11 -7.88
CA ILE A 310 -15.06 5.19 -6.44
C ILE A 310 -16.31 5.66 -5.70
N ALA A 311 -16.99 6.70 -6.19
CA ALA A 311 -18.23 7.18 -5.60
C ALA A 311 -19.35 6.11 -5.56
N ALA A 312 -19.48 5.31 -6.63
CA ALA A 312 -20.41 4.18 -6.65
C ALA A 312 -20.06 3.12 -5.59
N LYS A 313 -18.79 2.75 -5.46
CA LYS A 313 -18.33 1.82 -4.40
C LYS A 313 -18.54 2.37 -3.00
N VAL A 314 -18.27 3.66 -2.77
CA VAL A 314 -18.55 4.33 -1.48
C VAL A 314 -20.03 4.23 -1.14
N LYS A 315 -20.93 4.40 -2.12
CA LYS A 315 -22.37 4.23 -1.90
C LYS A 315 -22.73 2.79 -1.50
N GLU A 316 -22.15 1.78 -2.16
CA GLU A 316 -22.35 0.37 -1.79
C GLU A 316 -21.83 0.06 -0.39
N LEU A 317 -20.68 0.62 0.00
CA LEU A 317 -20.14 0.50 1.37
C LEU A 317 -21.13 1.09 2.38
N LYS A 318 -21.61 2.30 2.16
CA LYS A 318 -22.59 2.99 3.01
C LYS A 318 -23.93 2.23 3.12
N ASP A 319 -24.28 1.41 2.15
CA ASP A 319 -25.44 0.53 2.16
C ASP A 319 -25.20 -0.82 2.88
N TYR A 320 -24.00 -1.05 3.41
CA TYR A 320 -23.59 -2.30 4.11
C TYR A 320 -23.56 -3.55 3.21
N LYS A 321 -23.66 -3.39 1.90
CA LYS A 321 -23.70 -4.50 0.92
C LYS A 321 -22.39 -5.29 0.85
N LEU A 322 -21.29 -4.67 1.24
CA LEU A 322 -19.94 -5.24 1.11
C LEU A 322 -19.38 -5.78 2.43
N TYR A 323 -20.19 -5.92 3.49
CA TYR A 323 -19.70 -6.38 4.80
C TYR A 323 -19.00 -7.74 4.73
N SER A 324 -19.64 -8.74 4.10
CA SER A 324 -19.05 -10.08 3.98
C SER A 324 -17.72 -10.09 3.23
N ASP A 325 -17.58 -9.22 2.23
CA ASP A 325 -16.32 -9.06 1.49
C ASP A 325 -15.26 -8.36 2.33
N ILE A 326 -15.62 -7.32 3.08
CA ILE A 326 -14.72 -6.66 4.04
C ILE A 326 -14.21 -7.65 5.08
N ASP A 327 -15.13 -8.40 5.70
CA ASP A 327 -14.79 -9.34 6.77
C ASP A 327 -13.88 -10.47 6.27
N SER A 328 -14.19 -11.09 5.12
CA SER A 328 -13.35 -12.12 4.50
C SER A 328 -11.99 -11.58 4.00
N THR A 329 -11.93 -10.31 3.64
CA THR A 329 -10.68 -9.65 3.24
C THR A 329 -9.71 -9.58 4.41
N PHE A 330 -10.16 -9.30 5.63
CA PHE A 330 -9.31 -9.33 6.83
C PHE A 330 -8.68 -10.71 7.09
N ASP A 331 -9.35 -11.80 6.73
CA ASP A 331 -8.79 -13.16 6.87
C ASP A 331 -7.70 -13.47 5.84
N THR A 332 -7.78 -12.87 4.66
CA THR A 332 -6.96 -13.25 3.51
C THR A 332 -5.89 -12.22 3.12
N MET A 333 -5.91 -11.01 3.69
CA MET A 333 -4.99 -9.92 3.34
C MET A 333 -3.52 -10.24 3.60
N THR A 334 -3.22 -11.08 4.61
CA THR A 334 -1.83 -11.49 4.92
C THR A 334 -1.20 -12.32 3.81
N ASP A 335 -2.01 -12.89 2.92
CA ASP A 335 -1.56 -13.65 1.75
C ASP A 335 -1.30 -12.75 0.52
N SER A 336 -1.58 -11.45 0.63
CA SER A 336 -1.31 -10.48 -0.43
C SER A 336 0.19 -10.21 -0.58
N TYR A 337 0.57 -9.57 -1.67
CA TYR A 337 1.96 -9.13 -1.88
C TYR A 337 2.33 -7.94 -0.97
N GLU A 338 1.36 -7.14 -0.53
CA GLU A 338 1.55 -5.95 0.31
C GLU A 338 0.49 -5.88 1.43
N PRO A 339 0.61 -6.75 2.47
CA PRO A 339 -0.42 -6.89 3.51
C PRO A 339 -0.79 -5.58 4.22
N SER A 340 0.17 -4.69 4.48
CA SER A 340 -0.07 -3.41 5.14
C SER A 340 -0.99 -2.52 4.32
N LEU A 341 -0.70 -2.35 3.02
CA LEU A 341 -1.52 -1.56 2.11
C LEU A 341 -2.98 -2.07 2.04
N PHE A 342 -3.15 -3.39 1.97
CA PHE A 342 -4.49 -3.98 1.95
C PHE A 342 -5.19 -3.89 3.30
N PHE A 343 -4.46 -3.87 4.40
CA PHE A 343 -5.02 -3.64 5.72
C PHE A 343 -5.55 -2.21 5.86
N GLU A 344 -4.77 -1.21 5.47
CA GLU A 344 -5.19 0.19 5.43
C GLU A 344 -6.44 0.38 4.54
N TRP A 345 -6.39 -0.15 3.31
CA TRP A 345 -7.51 -0.07 2.36
C TRP A 345 -8.78 -0.72 2.89
N ASN A 346 -8.69 -1.92 3.46
CA ASN A 346 -9.86 -2.62 3.97
C ASN A 346 -10.42 -1.96 5.23
N THR A 347 -9.55 -1.37 6.05
CA THR A 347 -9.96 -0.55 7.20
C THR A 347 -10.68 0.72 6.74
N TRP A 348 -10.20 1.39 5.68
CA TRP A 348 -10.93 2.50 5.07
C TRP A 348 -12.33 2.08 4.58
N ARG A 349 -12.46 0.94 3.92
CA ARG A 349 -13.75 0.38 3.51
C ARG A 349 -14.67 0.16 4.72
N ALA A 350 -14.15 -0.42 5.77
CA ALA A 350 -14.87 -0.67 7.01
C ALA A 350 -15.33 0.64 7.69
N MET A 351 -14.46 1.63 7.81
CA MET A 351 -14.81 2.95 8.35
C MET A 351 -15.84 3.68 7.49
N THR A 352 -15.72 3.59 6.16
CA THR A 352 -16.71 4.13 5.22
C THR A 352 -18.08 3.46 5.39
N MET A 353 -18.09 2.16 5.66
CA MET A 353 -19.32 1.42 5.96
C MET A 353 -19.97 1.88 7.27
N LEU A 354 -19.22 2.10 8.33
CA LEU A 354 -19.72 2.60 9.61
C LEU A 354 -20.41 3.96 9.51
N ASN A 355 -20.02 4.76 8.55
CA ASN A 355 -20.67 5.96 8.04
C ASN A 355 -21.04 7.07 9.02
N GLY A 356 -21.54 8.14 8.44
CA GLY A 356 -21.98 9.37 9.09
C GLY A 356 -21.06 10.54 8.80
N GLY A 357 -19.98 10.34 8.02
CA GLY A 357 -18.99 11.35 7.70
C GLY A 357 -18.43 11.25 6.28
N ASP A 358 -17.49 12.15 5.98
CA ASP A 358 -16.60 12.09 4.82
C ASP A 358 -15.32 11.35 5.24
N ILE A 359 -15.15 10.13 4.72
CA ILE A 359 -14.06 9.22 5.10
C ILE A 359 -13.04 9.16 3.97
N LYS A 360 -11.84 9.64 4.21
CA LYS A 360 -10.75 9.71 3.24
C LYS A 360 -9.59 8.82 3.65
N ALA A 361 -9.15 7.97 2.73
CA ALA A 361 -7.91 7.22 2.89
C ALA A 361 -6.73 8.03 2.34
N ASN A 362 -5.59 7.95 3.00
CA ASN A 362 -4.32 8.44 2.49
C ASN A 362 -3.70 7.42 1.51
N LEU A 363 -4.49 7.04 0.51
CA LEU A 363 -4.18 6.02 -0.49
C LEU A 363 -4.39 6.57 -1.89
N LYS A 364 -3.58 6.09 -2.83
CA LYS A 364 -3.89 6.19 -4.26
C LYS A 364 -4.64 4.94 -4.69
N PHE A 365 -5.67 5.14 -5.52
CA PHE A 365 -6.52 4.07 -6.04
C PHE A 365 -6.30 3.87 -7.54
N ASP A 366 -6.44 2.63 -7.99
CA ASP A 366 -6.56 2.32 -9.41
C ASP A 366 -7.97 2.68 -9.93
N ASP A 367 -8.19 2.47 -11.25
CA ASP A 367 -9.46 2.80 -11.90
C ASP A 367 -10.65 1.98 -11.38
N GLU A 368 -10.39 0.92 -10.61
CA GLU A 368 -11.41 0.07 -10.01
C GLU A 368 -11.59 0.30 -8.51
N GLY A 369 -10.84 1.26 -7.93
CA GLY A 369 -10.88 1.60 -6.50
C GLY A 369 -10.16 0.59 -5.61
N ASN A 370 -9.21 -0.19 -6.17
CA ASN A 370 -8.27 -0.96 -5.36
C ASN A 370 -7.08 -0.09 -4.99
N PRO A 371 -6.39 -0.38 -3.87
CA PRO A 371 -5.28 0.44 -3.43
C PRO A 371 -4.07 0.24 -4.35
N MET A 372 -3.42 1.31 -4.76
CA MET A 372 -2.19 1.28 -5.54
C MET A 372 -0.95 1.40 -4.65
N ASN A 373 -0.93 2.41 -3.81
CA ASN A 373 0.13 2.68 -2.84
C ASN A 373 -0.39 3.65 -1.79
N THR A 374 0.28 3.68 -0.64
CA THR A 374 0.11 4.75 0.33
C THR A 374 0.47 6.09 -0.32
N ALA A 375 -0.21 7.15 0.08
CA ALA A 375 0.10 8.50 -0.40
C ALA A 375 1.31 9.09 0.35
N LEU A 376 1.29 10.36 0.66
CA LEU A 376 2.39 11.05 1.34
C LEU A 376 2.55 10.57 2.78
N GLY A 377 3.78 10.39 3.23
CA GLY A 377 4.10 10.16 4.63
C GLY A 377 3.75 11.35 5.53
N ASN A 378 3.86 11.16 6.85
CA ASN A 378 3.59 12.18 7.86
C ASN A 378 2.13 12.67 7.90
N MET A 379 1.20 11.78 7.59
CA MET A 379 -0.26 11.95 7.67
C MET A 379 -0.88 10.66 8.17
N ALA A 380 -2.06 10.77 8.80
CA ALA A 380 -2.83 9.59 9.21
C ALA A 380 -3.25 8.74 8.00
N ASP A 381 -3.34 7.42 8.18
CA ASP A 381 -3.74 6.49 7.12
C ASP A 381 -5.17 6.76 6.63
N ILE A 382 -6.07 7.11 7.56
CA ILE A 382 -7.47 7.42 7.23
C ILE A 382 -7.91 8.61 8.09
N VAL A 383 -8.66 9.53 7.48
CA VAL A 383 -9.31 10.65 8.16
C VAL A 383 -10.82 10.56 7.99
N CYS A 384 -11.52 10.57 9.11
CA CYS A 384 -12.97 10.55 9.18
C CYS A 384 -13.48 11.91 9.66
N ASN A 385 -14.08 12.69 8.78
CA ASN A 385 -14.68 13.99 9.12
C ASN A 385 -16.17 13.80 9.44
N TYR A 386 -16.53 14.04 10.70
CA TYR A 386 -17.90 13.91 11.21
C TYR A 386 -18.58 15.27 11.46
N GLY A 387 -18.05 16.36 10.89
CA GLY A 387 -18.56 17.71 11.06
C GLY A 387 -17.93 18.43 12.24
N ASP A 388 -18.44 18.20 13.43
CA ASP A 388 -17.99 18.88 14.66
C ASP A 388 -16.69 18.31 15.23
N PHE A 389 -16.30 17.09 14.85
CA PHE A 389 -15.08 16.43 15.26
C PHE A 389 -14.53 15.54 14.14
N ASP A 390 -13.26 15.23 14.23
CA ASP A 390 -12.59 14.32 13.31
C ASP A 390 -12.03 13.11 14.05
N VAL A 391 -11.91 11.99 13.34
CA VAL A 391 -11.23 10.78 13.81
C VAL A 391 -10.15 10.41 12.81
N THR A 392 -8.91 10.35 13.25
CA THR A 392 -7.83 9.70 12.51
C THR A 392 -7.88 8.20 12.78
N VAL A 393 -7.51 7.40 11.79
CA VAL A 393 -7.33 5.97 11.97
C VAL A 393 -5.94 5.61 11.51
N GLU A 394 -5.21 4.95 12.37
CA GLU A 394 -3.85 4.47 12.13
C GLU A 394 -3.86 2.95 12.12
N VAL A 395 -3.24 2.36 11.12
CA VAL A 395 -3.32 0.93 10.85
C VAL A 395 -1.93 0.35 10.70
N THR A 396 -1.59 -0.68 11.47
CA THR A 396 -0.26 -1.27 11.38
C THR A 396 -0.26 -2.80 11.45
N MET A 397 0.62 -3.43 10.70
CA MET A 397 0.94 -4.85 10.82
C MET A 397 2.09 -5.12 11.81
N ALA A 398 2.70 -4.07 12.36
CA ALA A 398 3.79 -4.20 13.33
C ALA A 398 3.33 -4.91 14.61
N ARG A 399 4.22 -5.70 15.21
CA ARG A 399 3.94 -6.50 16.41
C ARG A 399 5.06 -6.35 17.44
N GLY A 400 4.74 -6.65 18.69
CA GLY A 400 5.70 -6.61 19.79
C GLY A 400 6.33 -5.23 19.98
N GLN A 401 7.56 -5.17 20.43
CA GLN A 401 8.27 -3.90 20.66
C GLN A 401 8.46 -3.05 19.40
N LEU A 402 8.46 -3.67 18.22
CA LEU A 402 8.57 -2.94 16.97
C LEU A 402 7.36 -2.02 16.75
N GLN A 403 6.16 -2.46 17.15
CA GLN A 403 4.94 -1.64 17.08
C GLN A 403 5.09 -0.33 17.88
N PHE A 404 5.54 -0.41 19.15
CA PHE A 404 5.76 0.79 19.95
C PHE A 404 6.83 1.71 19.34
N LYS A 405 7.92 1.14 18.81
CA LYS A 405 9.00 1.93 18.20
C LYS A 405 8.58 2.65 16.91
N MET A 406 7.71 2.04 16.13
CA MET A 406 7.27 2.59 14.85
C MET A 406 6.08 3.55 14.99
N GLU A 407 5.19 3.31 15.98
CA GLU A 407 3.89 3.97 16.04
C GLU A 407 3.74 4.88 17.27
N GLY A 408 4.58 4.71 18.30
CA GLY A 408 4.43 5.43 19.55
C GLY A 408 4.55 6.95 19.42
N GLU A 409 5.44 7.43 18.57
CA GLU A 409 5.62 8.87 18.29
C GLU A 409 4.81 9.32 17.06
N PRO A 410 4.82 8.60 15.90
CA PRO A 410 4.12 9.07 14.72
C PRO A 410 2.60 9.24 14.92
N VAL A 411 1.93 8.30 15.56
CA VAL A 411 0.47 8.36 15.73
C VAL A 411 0.01 9.63 16.46
N PRO A 412 0.50 9.98 17.67
CA PRO A 412 0.10 11.22 18.32
C PRO A 412 0.57 12.49 17.57
N ARG A 413 1.66 12.44 16.82
CA ARG A 413 2.12 13.56 15.97
C ARG A 413 1.15 13.80 14.81
N HIS A 414 0.63 12.75 14.15
CA HIS A 414 -0.38 12.88 13.10
C HIS A 414 -1.68 13.50 13.65
N ILE A 415 -2.09 13.12 14.87
CA ILE A 415 -3.25 13.73 15.54
C ILE A 415 -2.99 15.22 15.80
N GLY A 416 -1.81 15.57 16.33
CA GLY A 416 -1.44 16.97 16.62
C GLY A 416 -1.46 17.84 15.37
N LYS A 417 -0.84 17.36 14.30
CA LYS A 417 -0.83 18.03 13.00
C LYS A 417 -2.25 18.24 12.46
N HIS A 418 -3.08 17.20 12.51
CA HIS A 418 -4.46 17.30 12.04
C HIS A 418 -5.30 18.28 12.86
N LYS A 419 -5.12 18.32 14.17
CA LYS A 419 -5.75 19.34 15.05
C LYS A 419 -5.34 20.75 14.66
N GLU A 420 -4.05 20.97 14.38
CA GLU A 420 -3.51 22.27 13.97
C GLU A 420 -4.10 22.72 12.62
N GLU A 421 -4.22 21.80 11.65
CA GLU A 421 -4.74 22.10 10.33
C GLU A 421 -6.26 22.35 10.32
N THR A 422 -7.02 21.62 11.13
CA THR A 422 -8.49 21.66 11.08
C THR A 422 -9.13 22.49 12.19
N HIS A 423 -8.40 22.75 13.28
CA HIS A 423 -8.89 23.39 14.49
C HIS A 423 -10.10 22.67 15.14
N LYS A 424 -10.21 21.35 14.92
CA LYS A 424 -11.31 20.53 15.43
C LYS A 424 -10.86 19.57 16.52
N PRO A 425 -11.77 19.18 17.43
CA PRO A 425 -11.53 18.03 18.30
C PRO A 425 -11.21 16.80 17.45
N THR A 426 -10.05 16.20 17.67
CA THR A 426 -9.57 15.04 16.91
C THR A 426 -9.27 13.89 17.84
N TYR A 427 -9.79 12.72 17.50
CA TYR A 427 -9.61 11.44 18.18
C TYR A 427 -8.90 10.46 17.26
N CYS A 428 -8.49 9.30 17.79
CA CYS A 428 -7.82 8.29 16.97
C CYS A 428 -8.25 6.86 17.33
N PHE A 429 -8.52 6.05 16.30
CA PHE A 429 -8.48 4.60 16.40
C PHE A 429 -7.11 4.11 15.93
N PHE A 430 -6.46 3.33 16.76
CA PHE A 430 -5.23 2.62 16.40
C PHE A 430 -5.55 1.14 16.23
N ILE A 431 -5.42 0.60 15.01
CA ILE A 431 -5.88 -0.75 14.68
C ILE A 431 -4.69 -1.62 14.28
N ALA A 432 -4.52 -2.76 14.96
CA ALA A 432 -3.46 -3.71 14.67
C ALA A 432 -3.93 -5.16 14.92
N PRO A 433 -3.26 -6.18 14.35
CA PRO A 433 -3.59 -7.58 14.64
C PRO A 433 -3.47 -7.93 16.12
N THR A 434 -2.52 -7.30 16.81
CA THR A 434 -2.31 -7.41 18.27
C THR A 434 -1.79 -6.08 18.80
N ILE A 435 -2.13 -5.72 20.03
CA ILE A 435 -1.66 -4.48 20.66
C ILE A 435 -0.57 -4.82 21.69
N ASN A 436 0.56 -4.14 21.58
CA ASN A 436 1.69 -4.30 22.50
C ASN A 436 1.42 -3.55 23.82
N PRO A 437 1.70 -4.14 25.01
CA PRO A 437 1.49 -3.46 26.29
C PRO A 437 2.19 -2.10 26.42
N ALA A 438 3.40 -1.93 25.87
CA ALA A 438 4.09 -0.63 25.90
C ALA A 438 3.35 0.42 25.04
N THR A 439 2.69 0.01 23.94
CA THR A 439 1.84 0.90 23.14
C THR A 439 0.59 1.30 23.93
N VAL A 440 -0.03 0.35 24.66
CA VAL A 440 -1.17 0.63 25.56
C VAL A 440 -0.78 1.65 26.62
N ALA A 441 0.33 1.40 27.34
CA ALA A 441 0.82 2.28 28.41
C ALA A 441 1.12 3.70 27.88
N HIS A 442 1.74 3.81 26.72
CA HIS A 442 2.01 5.10 26.09
C HIS A 442 0.71 5.84 25.74
N PHE A 443 -0.20 5.21 25.03
CA PHE A 443 -1.46 5.85 24.63
C PHE A 443 -2.31 6.23 25.85
N TYR A 444 -2.36 5.39 26.89
CA TYR A 444 -3.01 5.74 28.16
C TYR A 444 -2.40 7.00 28.77
N SER A 445 -1.08 7.12 28.80
CA SER A 445 -0.41 8.31 29.33
C SER A 445 -0.79 9.61 28.62
N LEU A 446 -1.12 9.56 27.33
CA LEU A 446 -1.51 10.71 26.52
C LEU A 446 -2.92 11.24 26.83
N TYR A 447 -3.78 10.46 27.50
CA TYR A 447 -5.07 10.95 28.02
C TYR A 447 -4.90 11.95 29.16
N VAL A 448 -3.85 11.80 29.94
CA VAL A 448 -3.59 12.61 31.13
C VAL A 448 -2.54 13.68 30.90
N SER A 449 -1.56 13.41 30.07
CA SER A 449 -0.44 14.32 29.77
C SER A 449 -0.80 15.33 28.68
N ASN A 450 -0.48 16.59 28.93
CA ASN A 450 -0.63 17.66 27.95
C ASN A 450 0.71 17.83 27.21
N VAL A 451 0.77 17.42 25.94
CA VAL A 451 2.00 17.45 25.12
C VAL A 451 1.80 18.44 23.98
N GLU A 452 2.56 19.53 23.98
CA GLU A 452 2.41 20.65 23.04
C GLU A 452 2.52 20.19 21.58
N MET A 453 3.55 19.40 21.24
CA MET A 453 3.78 18.89 19.87
C MET A 453 2.66 17.98 19.34
N TYR A 454 1.78 17.48 20.21
CA TYR A 454 0.61 16.66 19.83
C TYR A 454 -0.70 17.44 19.91
N GLY A 455 -0.63 18.76 20.01
CA GLY A 455 -1.82 19.61 20.14
C GLY A 455 -2.59 19.35 21.44
N GLY A 456 -1.84 19.08 22.54
CA GLY A 456 -2.39 18.80 23.86
C GLY A 456 -2.60 17.31 24.14
N LYS A 457 -3.65 16.99 24.90
CA LYS A 457 -4.01 15.59 25.21
C LYS A 457 -4.48 14.85 23.97
N CYS A 458 -4.07 13.60 23.82
CA CYS A 458 -4.53 12.73 22.73
C CYS A 458 -5.43 11.62 23.28
N CYS A 459 -6.57 11.42 22.62
CA CYS A 459 -7.50 10.34 22.90
C CYS A 459 -7.36 9.29 21.80
N ILE A 460 -6.60 8.24 22.08
CA ILE A 460 -6.29 7.15 21.16
C ILE A 460 -6.87 5.86 21.72
N ILE A 461 -7.78 5.22 21.00
CA ILE A 461 -8.34 3.91 21.36
C ILE A 461 -7.58 2.83 20.59
N PRO A 462 -6.74 2.02 21.25
CA PRO A 462 -6.10 0.88 20.61
C PRO A 462 -7.06 -0.30 20.51
N LEU A 463 -7.25 -0.80 19.28
CA LEU A 463 -8.13 -1.90 18.96
C LEU A 463 -7.35 -3.04 18.31
N THR A 464 -7.54 -4.26 18.81
CA THR A 464 -7.14 -5.41 18.00
C THR A 464 -8.05 -5.53 16.77
N LEU A 465 -7.54 -6.14 15.71
CA LEU A 465 -8.37 -6.42 14.53
C LEU A 465 -9.63 -7.23 14.89
N ASP A 466 -9.52 -8.16 15.83
CA ASP A 466 -10.69 -8.94 16.33
C ASP A 466 -11.74 -8.02 16.99
N THR A 467 -11.31 -7.10 17.85
CA THR A 467 -12.21 -6.12 18.48
C THR A 467 -12.86 -5.22 17.44
N PHE A 468 -12.08 -4.74 16.45
CA PHE A 468 -12.61 -3.91 15.37
C PHE A 468 -13.64 -4.67 14.51
N ARG A 469 -13.38 -5.93 14.17
CA ARG A 469 -14.36 -6.80 13.46
C ARG A 469 -15.64 -6.99 14.26
N LYS A 470 -15.57 -7.15 15.59
CA LYS A 470 -16.76 -7.20 16.47
C LYS A 470 -17.55 -5.89 16.41
N MET A 471 -16.87 -4.73 16.39
CA MET A 471 -17.55 -3.45 16.20
C MET A 471 -18.29 -3.38 14.87
N LEU A 472 -17.69 -3.84 13.78
CA LEU A 472 -18.32 -3.86 12.46
C LEU A 472 -19.53 -4.79 12.46
N LYS A 473 -19.39 -5.98 13.02
CA LYS A 473 -20.47 -6.96 13.12
C LYS A 473 -21.66 -6.40 13.92
N SER A 474 -21.38 -5.78 15.06
CA SER A 474 -22.39 -5.12 15.90
C SER A 474 -23.14 -4.02 15.12
N ALA A 475 -22.45 -3.25 14.27
CA ALA A 475 -23.07 -2.23 13.44
C ALA A 475 -23.99 -2.81 12.34
N VAL A 476 -23.63 -3.95 11.78
CA VAL A 476 -24.44 -4.66 10.76
C VAL A 476 -25.69 -5.29 11.37
N GLU A 477 -25.56 -5.85 12.57
CA GLU A 477 -26.64 -6.53 13.30
C GLU A 477 -27.55 -5.54 14.04
N ALA A 478 -27.15 -4.29 14.20
CA ALA A 478 -27.93 -3.28 14.91
C ALA A 478 -29.25 -2.96 14.17
N PRO A 479 -30.40 -2.84 14.89
CA PRO A 479 -31.66 -2.46 14.26
C PRO A 479 -31.66 -1.05 13.66
N VAL A 480 -30.79 -0.18 14.16
CA VAL A 480 -30.56 1.18 13.66
C VAL A 480 -29.07 1.36 13.39
N ARG A 481 -28.74 1.88 12.22
CA ARG A 481 -27.35 2.14 11.85
C ARG A 481 -26.69 3.14 12.80
N PRO A 482 -25.42 2.92 13.18
CA PRO A 482 -24.70 3.88 14.02
C PRO A 482 -24.56 5.24 13.37
N THR A 483 -24.50 6.25 14.20
CA THR A 483 -24.31 7.65 13.83
C THR A 483 -22.98 8.16 14.35
N PRO A 484 -22.49 9.33 13.91
CA PRO A 484 -21.30 9.96 14.48
C PRO A 484 -21.35 10.09 16.00
N ALA A 485 -22.54 10.33 16.59
CA ALA A 485 -22.72 10.42 18.03
C ALA A 485 -22.38 9.11 18.78
N ASN A 486 -22.61 7.94 18.16
CA ASN A 486 -22.19 6.66 18.75
C ASN A 486 -20.66 6.54 18.79
N ILE A 487 -19.97 7.01 17.74
CA ILE A 487 -18.50 7.02 17.69
C ILE A 487 -17.96 7.99 18.75
N GLN A 488 -18.50 9.20 18.83
CA GLN A 488 -18.10 10.19 19.83
C GLN A 488 -18.30 9.66 21.26
N LYS A 489 -19.44 9.02 21.53
CA LYS A 489 -19.76 8.39 22.83
C LYS A 489 -18.68 7.36 23.23
N LEU A 490 -18.14 6.58 22.27
CA LEU A 490 -17.09 5.61 22.55
C LEU A 490 -15.81 6.31 23.02
N PHE A 491 -15.39 7.40 22.36
CA PHE A 491 -14.25 8.19 22.78
C PHE A 491 -14.46 8.89 24.13
N ASP A 492 -15.65 9.43 24.37
CA ASP A 492 -15.97 10.06 25.67
C ASP A 492 -15.99 9.03 26.80
N THR A 493 -16.46 7.81 26.53
CA THR A 493 -16.40 6.69 27.47
C THR A 493 -14.95 6.29 27.75
N SER A 494 -14.09 6.24 26.75
CA SER A 494 -12.67 5.95 26.91
C SER A 494 -11.96 6.99 27.79
N LYS A 495 -12.26 8.29 27.58
CA LYS A 495 -11.74 9.38 28.42
C LYS A 495 -12.23 9.25 29.88
N ARG A 496 -13.48 8.91 30.06
CA ARG A 496 -14.06 8.69 31.39
C ARG A 496 -13.35 7.54 32.09
N TYR A 497 -13.16 6.40 31.43
CA TYR A 497 -12.44 5.26 32.00
C TYR A 497 -11.00 5.59 32.35
N ALA A 498 -10.28 6.32 31.48
CA ALA A 498 -8.91 6.73 31.78
C ALA A 498 -8.84 7.62 33.04
N LYS A 499 -9.82 8.51 33.23
CA LYS A 499 -9.93 9.34 34.43
C LYS A 499 -10.29 8.52 35.67
N GLU A 500 -11.23 7.58 35.56
CA GLU A 500 -11.62 6.68 36.64
C GLU A 500 -10.45 5.81 37.10
N CYS A 501 -9.72 5.19 36.17
CA CYS A 501 -8.53 4.39 36.49
C CYS A 501 -7.48 5.23 37.24
N LEU A 502 -7.22 6.47 36.78
CA LEU A 502 -6.28 7.36 37.46
C LEU A 502 -6.73 7.71 38.90
N LEU A 503 -8.03 7.92 39.13
CA LEU A 503 -8.58 8.27 40.47
C LEU A 503 -8.60 7.05 41.39
N ASN A 504 -8.73 5.86 40.87
CA ASN A 504 -8.83 4.61 41.61
C ASN A 504 -7.49 3.87 41.77
N ASP A 505 -6.39 4.46 41.30
CA ASP A 505 -5.06 3.83 41.30
C ASP A 505 -5.04 2.49 40.50
N GLU A 506 -5.86 2.42 39.43
CA GLU A 506 -5.92 1.32 38.48
C GLU A 506 -4.92 1.53 37.33
N THR A 507 -4.57 0.45 36.62
CA THR A 507 -3.54 0.46 35.60
C THR A 507 -4.07 0.78 34.19
N GLU A 508 -3.19 1.01 33.25
CA GLU A 508 -3.50 1.11 31.83
C GLU A 508 -4.12 -0.19 31.27
N THR A 509 -3.82 -1.33 31.88
CA THR A 509 -4.41 -2.62 31.51
C THR A 509 -5.88 -2.67 31.85
N ASP A 510 -6.29 -2.14 33.03
CA ASP A 510 -7.68 -2.05 33.44
C ASP A 510 -8.48 -1.14 32.51
N TRP A 511 -7.91 0.02 32.16
CA TRP A 511 -8.48 0.92 31.17
C TRP A 511 -8.66 0.23 29.81
N TYR A 512 -7.62 -0.45 29.33
CA TYR A 512 -7.63 -1.13 28.04
C TYR A 512 -8.67 -2.23 27.96
N ASN A 513 -8.79 -3.04 29.02
CA ASN A 513 -9.79 -4.10 29.09
C ASN A 513 -11.23 -3.54 29.05
N ARG A 514 -11.51 -2.47 29.82
CA ARG A 514 -12.83 -1.81 29.84
C ARG A 514 -13.18 -1.24 28.46
N ILE A 515 -12.24 -0.55 27.79
CA ILE A 515 -12.54 0.04 26.50
C ILE A 515 -12.67 -1.01 25.39
N THR A 516 -11.90 -2.10 25.45
CA THR A 516 -12.00 -3.22 24.51
C THR A 516 -13.36 -3.93 24.63
N GLU A 517 -13.86 -4.16 25.84
CA GLU A 517 -15.18 -4.71 26.08
C GLU A 517 -16.27 -3.77 25.58
N THR A 518 -16.17 -2.48 25.89
CA THR A 518 -17.10 -1.45 25.42
C THR A 518 -17.11 -1.37 23.90
N ALA A 519 -15.95 -1.38 23.25
CA ALA A 519 -15.83 -1.32 21.80
C ALA A 519 -16.47 -2.56 21.13
N SER A 520 -16.29 -3.74 21.70
CA SER A 520 -16.91 -4.98 21.21
C SER A 520 -18.45 -4.93 21.21
N ASN A 521 -19.04 -4.15 22.12
CA ASN A 521 -20.49 -4.03 22.33
C ASN A 521 -20.99 -2.56 22.24
N TRP A 522 -20.33 -1.73 21.43
CA TRP A 522 -20.47 -0.26 21.44
C TRP A 522 -21.86 0.27 21.12
N LEU A 523 -22.72 -0.53 20.51
CA LEU A 523 -24.12 -0.21 20.18
C LEU A 523 -25.14 -0.88 21.13
N ALA A 524 -24.69 -1.70 22.08
CA ALA A 524 -25.57 -2.22 23.08
C ALA A 524 -26.11 -1.07 23.95
N GLU A 525 -27.40 -1.06 24.22
CA GLU A 525 -27.96 -0.15 25.23
C GLU A 525 -27.24 -0.38 26.55
N PRO A 526 -26.85 0.66 27.29
CA PRO A 526 -26.27 0.45 28.61
C PRO A 526 -27.31 -0.32 29.44
N SER A 527 -26.96 -1.52 29.86
CA SER A 527 -27.69 -2.22 30.92
C SER A 527 -27.78 -1.24 32.08
N ALA A 528 -29.00 -0.94 32.52
CA ALA A 528 -29.23 -0.02 33.63
C ALA A 528 -28.35 -0.43 34.81
N PRO A 529 -27.66 0.53 35.48
CA PRO A 529 -26.81 0.19 36.60
C PRO A 529 -27.66 -0.53 37.64
N TYR A 530 -27.24 -1.74 38.00
CA TYR A 530 -27.80 -2.47 39.14
C TYR A 530 -27.66 -1.59 40.39
N GLY A 531 -28.82 -1.11 40.90
CA GLY A 531 -28.85 -0.39 42.15
C GLY A 531 -29.42 1.02 42.11
N SER A 532 -30.62 1.25 41.56
CA SER A 532 -31.48 2.31 42.09
C SER A 532 -32.28 1.68 43.24
N VAL A 533 -31.76 1.80 44.45
CA VAL A 533 -32.55 1.63 45.66
C VAL A 533 -33.65 2.66 45.57
N SER A 534 -34.87 2.20 45.33
CA SER A 534 -36.09 2.98 45.49
C SER A 534 -36.15 3.44 46.95
N MET A 535 -35.87 4.72 47.19
CA MET A 535 -36.24 5.34 48.44
C MET A 535 -37.77 5.36 48.47
N ALA A 536 -38.34 4.44 49.25
CA ALA A 536 -39.75 4.45 49.58
C ALA A 536 -40.06 5.81 50.22
N ALA A 537 -41.01 6.53 49.63
CA ALA A 537 -41.56 7.74 50.21
C ALA A 537 -42.30 7.37 51.52
N GLU A 538 -41.86 7.96 52.63
CA GLU A 538 -42.60 7.90 53.88
C GLU A 538 -43.95 8.59 53.71
N PRO A 539 -45.05 8.04 54.27
CA PRO A 539 -46.38 8.65 54.21
C PRO A 539 -46.42 9.90 55.09
N HIS A 540 -46.73 11.03 54.51
CA HIS A 540 -47.04 12.26 55.23
C HIS A 540 -48.36 12.06 56.00
N THR A 541 -48.31 12.04 57.31
CA THR A 541 -49.45 12.25 58.18
C THR A 541 -49.82 13.73 58.24
N PRO A 542 -51.09 14.10 58.07
CA PRO A 542 -51.53 15.49 58.20
C PRO A 542 -51.61 15.88 59.65
N TYR A 543 -50.86 16.91 60.04
CA TYR A 543 -51.03 17.59 61.32
C TYR A 543 -52.29 18.43 61.29
N SER A 544 -53.26 18.09 62.11
CA SER A 544 -54.38 18.94 62.47
C SER A 544 -54.00 19.91 63.55
N SER A 545 -54.15 21.23 63.26
CA SER A 545 -54.03 22.29 64.26
C SER A 545 -55.38 22.42 65.04
N PRO A 546 -55.38 22.59 66.37
CA PRO A 546 -56.52 23.12 67.09
C PRO A 546 -56.36 24.61 67.39
N ILE A 547 -57.45 25.36 67.10
CA ILE A 547 -57.90 26.68 67.61
C ILE A 547 -56.96 27.87 67.38
#